data_5dd40bedbd5f59df2c13868995f7287a
#
_entry.id   5dd40bedbd5f59df2c13868995f7287a
#
_cell.length_a   1.000
_cell.length_b   1.000
_cell.length_c   1.000
_cell.angle_alpha   90.00
_cell.angle_beta   90.00
_cell.angle_gamma   90.00
#
_symmetry.space_group_name_H-M   'P 1'
#
loop_
_entity.id
_entity.type
_entity.pdbx_description
1 polymer ?
#
loop_
_entity_poly.entity_id
_entity_poly.type
_entity_poly.pdbx_seq_one_letter_code
_entity_poly.pdbx_strand_id
1 'polypeptide(L)'
;SESETEEEKILPDIPASADYGDDQVLFLVWDRAGWAETVRRFRDITADEITGEAINDTVFNRNLKIEDAYKVKIALEMMDLDKISTAISQEVNGGTNTYDVMYPRLYDAPSLYQKAYFHNIKKIPNIDLEKPWWDSNAVEAITCSGYLPAVATSINVNDKDATAAVAFNKTIASNAQLEDIYSLVREGKWTYDKLSTLAEAAYQDLNGDGTMTPDDVYGFLGGRDVIDSLYHGSGSQFITKNENDEFVFTFGTERDVDVISKGIDIVNSTERDINAATKVVEMMNQKWFMNHHTIANTDDTYYRQLFESGHGLFFWMRLDDVTNMRAGEADFGIIPTPKYEESQDAYYSMVSQHTTGLMSVPITLTGDKLSEVGMVLEALAAESHYTLIPEYIETSLKTKNSRDAESADMLDIIINNRVFDPMLIYNFGGFADAFMELGKNNNTDIASFIKGKQKLVDKMIKKTTEALEAADAEA
;
A
#
# COMPACT_ATOMS: atom_id res chain seq x y z
N SER A 1 38.63 11.54 -2.83
CA SER A 1 37.80 11.41 -4.04
C SER A 1 37.57 9.94 -4.30
N GLU A 2 36.57 9.39 -3.66
CA GLU A 2 36.01 8.10 -4.02
C GLU A 2 35.17 8.35 -5.26
N SER A 3 35.51 7.71 -6.37
CA SER A 3 34.66 7.66 -7.55
C SER A 3 33.42 6.87 -7.19
N GLU A 4 32.27 7.54 -7.04
CA GLU A 4 30.99 6.89 -7.17
C GLU A 4 31.00 6.17 -8.54
N THR A 5 31.07 4.86 -8.52
CA THR A 5 30.80 4.05 -9.71
C THR A 5 29.32 4.28 -10.02
N GLU A 6 29.02 5.03 -11.10
CA GLU A 6 27.68 5.07 -11.65
C GLU A 6 27.24 3.61 -11.86
N GLU A 7 26.22 3.17 -11.11
CA GLU A 7 25.61 1.88 -11.36
C GLU A 7 25.06 1.88 -12.79
N GLU A 8 25.44 0.89 -13.58
CA GLU A 8 25.01 0.76 -14.96
C GLU A 8 23.50 0.62 -15.03
N LYS A 9 22.81 1.61 -15.61
CA LYS A 9 21.34 1.61 -15.71
C LYS A 9 20.88 0.39 -16.50
N ILE A 10 20.00 -0.40 -15.88
CA ILE A 10 19.28 -1.47 -16.57
C ILE A 10 18.34 -0.82 -17.60
N LEU A 11 18.36 -1.31 -18.82
CA LEU A 11 17.47 -0.82 -19.88
C LEU A 11 16.29 -1.77 -20.08
N PRO A 12 15.12 -1.25 -20.48
CA PRO A 12 14.00 -2.08 -20.90
C PRO A 12 14.33 -2.81 -22.21
N ASP A 13 13.83 -4.03 -22.36
CA ASP A 13 14.04 -4.84 -23.56
C ASP A 13 12.99 -4.51 -24.66
N ILE A 14 12.94 -3.24 -25.03
CA ILE A 14 12.04 -2.70 -26.06
C ILE A 14 12.82 -1.82 -27.04
N PRO A 15 12.33 -1.62 -28.28
CA PRO A 15 12.96 -0.66 -29.22
C PRO A 15 13.10 0.73 -28.59
N ALA A 16 14.22 1.39 -28.87
CA ALA A 16 14.47 2.77 -28.40
C ALA A 16 13.47 3.79 -28.95
N SER A 17 12.80 3.48 -30.06
CA SER A 17 11.73 4.28 -30.67
C SER A 17 10.81 3.41 -31.50
N ALA A 18 9.58 3.85 -31.66
CA ALA A 18 8.59 3.31 -32.59
C ALA A 18 7.70 4.48 -33.09
N ASP A 19 6.88 4.23 -34.10
CA ASP A 19 5.95 5.25 -34.61
C ASP A 19 4.52 4.68 -34.55
N TYR A 20 3.78 5.13 -33.53
CA TYR A 20 2.36 4.77 -33.34
C TYR A 20 1.42 5.86 -33.86
N GLY A 21 1.91 6.83 -34.67
CA GLY A 21 1.08 7.80 -35.37
C GLY A 21 0.36 8.80 -34.49
N ASP A 22 0.94 9.16 -33.35
CA ASP A 22 0.34 10.00 -32.30
C ASP A 22 -0.93 9.37 -31.68
N ASP A 23 -1.04 8.02 -31.69
CA ASP A 23 -2.15 7.33 -31.00
C ASP A 23 -2.11 7.61 -29.49
N GLN A 24 -3.28 7.55 -28.85
CA GLN A 24 -3.41 7.89 -27.45
C GLN A 24 -3.38 6.63 -26.57
N VAL A 25 -2.61 6.68 -25.50
CA VAL A 25 -2.72 5.75 -24.36
C VAL A 25 -3.43 6.46 -23.21
N LEU A 26 -4.70 6.09 -22.99
CA LEU A 26 -5.59 6.74 -22.04
C LEU A 26 -5.67 5.97 -20.73
N PHE A 27 -5.24 6.65 -19.66
CA PHE A 27 -5.33 6.15 -18.28
C PHE A 27 -6.64 6.58 -17.64
N LEU A 28 -7.38 5.63 -17.04
CA LEU A 28 -8.52 5.89 -16.19
C LEU A 28 -8.12 5.73 -14.72
N VAL A 29 -8.27 6.78 -13.93
CA VAL A 29 -7.94 6.77 -12.50
C VAL A 29 -9.11 7.27 -11.65
N TRP A 30 -9.17 6.84 -10.40
CA TRP A 30 -10.18 7.36 -9.49
C TRP A 30 -9.79 8.71 -8.87
N ASP A 31 -10.79 9.52 -8.57
CA ASP A 31 -10.66 10.75 -7.78
C ASP A 31 -11.84 10.89 -6.82
N ARG A 32 -11.70 11.74 -5.83
CA ARG A 32 -12.80 12.14 -4.94
C ARG A 32 -12.67 13.60 -4.56
N ALA A 33 -13.69 14.38 -4.86
CA ALA A 33 -13.76 15.79 -4.48
C ALA A 33 -13.61 15.95 -2.95
N GLY A 34 -12.75 16.86 -2.53
CA GLY A 34 -12.47 17.14 -1.12
C GLY A 34 -11.32 16.33 -0.50
N TRP A 35 -10.82 15.29 -1.18
CA TRP A 35 -9.62 14.56 -0.76
C TRP A 35 -8.34 15.10 -1.43
N ALA A 36 -8.50 16.05 -2.35
CA ALA A 36 -7.44 16.51 -3.25
C ALA A 36 -6.22 17.15 -2.57
N GLU A 37 -6.38 17.67 -1.35
CA GLU A 37 -5.28 18.31 -0.63
C GLU A 37 -4.40 17.32 0.12
N THR A 38 -4.90 16.11 0.37
CA THR A 38 -4.24 15.12 1.24
C THR A 38 -3.60 13.97 0.48
N VAL A 39 -4.00 13.69 -0.77
CA VAL A 39 -3.49 12.57 -1.56
C VAL A 39 -3.08 13.07 -2.94
N ARG A 40 -1.85 12.81 -3.37
CA ARG A 40 -1.33 13.09 -4.73
C ARG A 40 -1.85 12.07 -5.74
N ARG A 41 -3.15 11.92 -5.85
CA ARG A 41 -3.80 10.86 -6.60
C ARG A 41 -3.48 10.98 -8.07
N PHE A 42 -2.55 10.14 -8.54
CA PHE A 42 -2.22 9.98 -9.96
C PHE A 42 -1.85 11.28 -10.72
N ARG A 43 -1.55 12.39 -10.01
CA ARG A 43 -1.04 13.64 -10.62
C ARG A 43 0.35 13.47 -11.21
N ASP A 44 0.96 12.33 -10.97
CA ASP A 44 2.25 11.88 -11.44
C ASP A 44 2.16 10.96 -12.68
N ILE A 45 0.98 10.80 -13.29
CA ILE A 45 0.82 10.17 -14.60
C ILE A 45 0.97 11.19 -15.73
N THR A 46 0.34 12.36 -15.61
CA THR A 46 0.46 13.45 -16.61
C THR A 46 0.79 14.78 -15.96
N ALA A 47 1.49 15.64 -16.71
CA ALA A 47 1.75 17.04 -16.38
C ALA A 47 1.68 17.88 -17.65
N ASP A 48 0.94 18.99 -17.58
CA ASP A 48 0.68 19.84 -18.78
C ASP A 48 1.81 20.80 -19.08
N GLU A 49 2.54 21.27 -18.05
CA GLU A 49 3.61 22.26 -18.20
C GLU A 49 4.65 22.14 -17.07
N ILE A 50 5.80 22.73 -17.27
CA ILE A 50 6.83 22.89 -16.23
C ILE A 50 6.40 24.00 -15.28
N THR A 51 6.33 23.66 -13.97
CA THR A 51 5.86 24.57 -12.91
C THR A 51 6.96 24.98 -11.92
N GLY A 52 8.11 24.31 -11.95
CA GLY A 52 9.15 24.41 -10.93
C GLY A 52 8.90 23.50 -9.71
N GLU A 53 7.83 22.70 -9.70
CA GLU A 53 7.60 21.65 -8.72
C GLU A 53 8.26 20.36 -9.22
N ALA A 54 9.11 19.79 -8.38
CA ALA A 54 10.04 18.74 -8.80
C ALA A 54 9.36 17.49 -9.39
N ILE A 55 8.28 17.01 -8.76
CA ILE A 55 7.54 15.83 -9.24
C ILE A 55 6.83 16.14 -10.55
N ASN A 56 6.15 17.31 -10.63
CA ASN A 56 5.47 17.75 -11.85
C ASN A 56 6.45 17.86 -13.03
N ASP A 57 7.60 18.49 -12.81
CA ASP A 57 8.57 18.73 -13.87
C ASP A 57 9.23 17.42 -14.33
N THR A 58 9.43 16.47 -13.40
CA THR A 58 9.93 15.13 -13.72
C THR A 58 8.92 14.36 -14.57
N VAL A 59 7.63 14.40 -14.21
CA VAL A 59 6.55 13.77 -14.98
C VAL A 59 6.43 14.38 -16.37
N PHE A 60 6.46 15.70 -16.48
CA PHE A 60 6.42 16.40 -17.76
C PHE A 60 7.56 15.96 -18.69
N ASN A 61 8.80 15.99 -18.19
CA ASN A 61 9.98 15.61 -18.98
C ASN A 61 9.98 14.13 -19.36
N ARG A 62 9.54 13.24 -18.45
CA ARG A 62 9.38 11.81 -18.74
C ARG A 62 8.40 11.59 -19.89
N ASN A 63 7.21 12.19 -19.78
CA ASN A 63 6.15 12.00 -20.78
C ASN A 63 6.59 12.56 -22.14
N LEU A 64 7.16 13.76 -22.17
CA LEU A 64 7.68 14.35 -23.41
C LEU A 64 8.71 13.43 -24.11
N LYS A 65 9.63 12.83 -23.35
CA LYS A 65 10.61 11.87 -23.86
C LYS A 65 9.95 10.64 -24.46
N ILE A 66 8.97 10.04 -23.78
CA ILE A 66 8.27 8.83 -24.22
C ILE A 66 7.38 9.13 -25.44
N GLU A 67 6.62 10.21 -25.39
CA GLU A 67 5.75 10.65 -26.51
C GLU A 67 6.57 10.93 -27.79
N ASP A 68 7.73 11.57 -27.66
CA ASP A 68 8.60 11.82 -28.81
C ASP A 68 9.25 10.53 -29.34
N ALA A 69 9.68 9.63 -28.46
CA ALA A 69 10.34 8.38 -28.87
C ALA A 69 9.37 7.42 -29.59
N TYR A 70 8.12 7.32 -29.12
CA TYR A 70 7.16 6.32 -29.62
C TYR A 70 6.03 6.92 -30.46
N LYS A 71 5.98 8.24 -30.62
CA LYS A 71 4.87 8.94 -31.32
C LYS A 71 3.52 8.51 -30.78
N VAL A 72 3.36 8.63 -29.48
CA VAL A 72 2.11 8.37 -28.72
C VAL A 72 1.70 9.62 -27.96
N LYS A 73 0.48 9.64 -27.44
CA LYS A 73 0.00 10.64 -26.48
C LYS A 73 -0.39 9.97 -25.19
N ILE A 74 0.16 10.42 -24.08
CA ILE A 74 -0.19 9.94 -22.73
C ILE A 74 -1.28 10.85 -22.20
N ALA A 75 -2.46 10.27 -21.93
CA ALA A 75 -3.62 11.00 -21.45
C ALA A 75 -4.21 10.40 -20.17
N LEU A 76 -4.87 11.23 -19.39
CA LEU A 76 -5.45 10.86 -18.10
C LEU A 76 -6.91 11.32 -18.02
N GLU A 77 -7.80 10.41 -17.64
CA GLU A 77 -9.15 10.75 -17.21
C GLU A 77 -9.32 10.41 -15.72
N MET A 78 -9.76 11.38 -14.94
CA MET A 78 -10.10 11.21 -13.53
C MET A 78 -11.59 11.01 -13.39
N MET A 79 -11.99 9.92 -12.76
CA MET A 79 -13.39 9.59 -12.53
C MET A 79 -13.71 9.53 -11.05
N ASP A 80 -14.88 10.04 -10.67
CA ASP A 80 -15.36 9.97 -9.29
C ASP A 80 -15.36 8.53 -8.77
N LEU A 81 -14.84 8.35 -7.56
CA LEU A 81 -14.65 7.09 -6.88
C LEU A 81 -15.91 6.22 -6.87
N ASP A 82 -17.08 6.84 -6.66
CA ASP A 82 -18.35 6.12 -6.58
C ASP A 82 -18.84 5.60 -7.95
N LYS A 83 -18.20 6.02 -9.04
CA LYS A 83 -18.57 5.68 -10.43
C LYS A 83 -17.58 4.75 -11.13
N ILE A 84 -16.28 4.82 -10.80
CA ILE A 84 -15.22 4.17 -11.58
C ILE A 84 -15.41 2.66 -11.72
N SER A 85 -15.74 1.93 -10.64
CA SER A 85 -15.94 0.47 -10.71
C SER A 85 -17.14 0.07 -11.60
N THR A 86 -18.19 0.89 -11.62
CA THR A 86 -19.33 0.70 -12.51
C THR A 86 -18.94 0.98 -13.96
N ALA A 87 -18.20 2.06 -14.22
CA ALA A 87 -17.73 2.43 -15.54
C ALA A 87 -16.82 1.33 -16.14
N ILE A 88 -15.87 0.83 -15.34
CA ILE A 88 -15.00 -0.31 -15.76
C ILE A 88 -15.85 -1.55 -16.09
N SER A 89 -16.84 -1.87 -15.26
CA SER A 89 -17.73 -3.01 -15.53
C SER A 89 -18.52 -2.84 -16.84
N GLN A 90 -18.97 -1.63 -17.14
CA GLN A 90 -19.69 -1.31 -18.37
C GLN A 90 -18.78 -1.35 -19.59
N GLU A 91 -17.58 -0.82 -19.47
CA GLU A 91 -16.52 -0.83 -20.47
C GLU A 91 -16.19 -2.25 -20.92
N VAL A 92 -15.83 -3.12 -19.96
CA VAL A 92 -15.46 -4.50 -20.24
C VAL A 92 -16.63 -5.32 -20.79
N ASN A 93 -17.83 -5.23 -20.20
CA ASN A 93 -19.00 -5.95 -20.69
C ASN A 93 -19.50 -5.44 -22.05
N GLY A 94 -19.28 -4.17 -22.36
CA GLY A 94 -19.64 -3.55 -23.64
C GLY A 94 -18.60 -3.71 -24.74
N GLY A 95 -17.36 -4.03 -24.39
CA GLY A 95 -16.24 -4.14 -25.33
C GLY A 95 -15.93 -2.82 -26.05
N THR A 96 -16.06 -1.68 -25.34
CA THR A 96 -15.93 -0.35 -25.96
C THR A 96 -14.50 0.12 -26.12
N ASN A 97 -13.54 -0.40 -25.30
CA ASN A 97 -12.12 -0.07 -25.34
C ASN A 97 -11.83 1.44 -25.37
N THR A 98 -12.49 2.19 -24.49
CA THR A 98 -12.28 3.63 -24.35
C THR A 98 -10.98 3.91 -23.59
N TYR A 99 -10.71 3.10 -22.59
CA TYR A 99 -9.55 3.24 -21.71
C TYR A 99 -8.57 2.09 -21.92
N ASP A 100 -7.27 2.42 -21.93
CA ASP A 100 -6.19 1.46 -22.18
C ASP A 100 -5.57 0.94 -20.87
N VAL A 101 -5.51 1.79 -19.84
CA VAL A 101 -4.92 1.47 -18.53
C VAL A 101 -5.85 1.95 -17.43
N MET A 102 -6.07 1.15 -16.41
CA MET A 102 -7.03 1.45 -15.36
C MET A 102 -6.41 1.29 -13.96
N TYR A 103 -6.72 2.23 -13.07
CA TYR A 103 -6.33 2.21 -11.67
C TYR A 103 -7.60 2.30 -10.79
N PRO A 104 -8.42 1.24 -10.69
CA PRO A 104 -9.53 1.26 -9.75
C PRO A 104 -9.01 1.25 -8.31
N ARG A 105 -9.66 1.97 -7.38
CA ARG A 105 -9.31 1.89 -5.96
C ARG A 105 -9.56 0.48 -5.45
N LEU A 106 -8.58 -0.14 -4.80
CA LEU A 106 -8.63 -1.54 -4.39
C LEU A 106 -9.87 -1.86 -3.54
N TYR A 107 -10.21 -0.99 -2.60
CA TYR A 107 -11.36 -1.18 -1.72
C TYR A 107 -12.71 -1.30 -2.46
N ASP A 108 -12.88 -0.59 -3.57
CA ASP A 108 -14.14 -0.58 -4.35
C ASP A 108 -14.13 -1.56 -5.53
N ALA A 109 -13.01 -2.20 -5.80
CA ALA A 109 -12.80 -3.00 -7.01
C ALA A 109 -12.76 -4.53 -6.84
N PRO A 110 -13.02 -5.14 -5.65
CA PRO A 110 -12.86 -6.59 -5.49
C PRO A 110 -13.60 -7.42 -6.55
N SER A 111 -14.81 -6.99 -6.92
CA SER A 111 -15.61 -7.71 -7.92
C SER A 111 -15.06 -7.65 -9.35
N LEU A 112 -14.24 -6.64 -9.67
CA LEU A 112 -13.59 -6.53 -10.98
C LEU A 112 -12.48 -7.58 -11.09
N TYR A 113 -11.66 -7.70 -10.04
CA TYR A 113 -10.59 -8.69 -9.95
C TYR A 113 -11.14 -10.13 -9.88
N GLN A 114 -12.18 -10.36 -9.05
CA GLN A 114 -12.83 -11.67 -8.90
C GLN A 114 -13.48 -12.18 -10.22
N LYS A 115 -13.78 -11.30 -11.16
CA LYS A 115 -14.38 -11.64 -12.47
C LYS A 115 -13.38 -11.68 -13.60
N ALA A 116 -12.09 -11.51 -13.31
CA ALA A 116 -11.02 -11.45 -14.31
C ALA A 116 -11.28 -10.40 -15.42
N TYR A 117 -11.66 -9.18 -15.04
CA TYR A 117 -11.92 -8.09 -15.99
C TYR A 117 -10.65 -7.45 -16.56
N PHE A 118 -9.48 -7.85 -16.09
CA PHE A 118 -8.19 -7.31 -16.49
C PHE A 118 -7.31 -8.42 -17.07
N HIS A 119 -6.42 -8.07 -17.99
CA HIS A 119 -5.43 -8.97 -18.55
C HIS A 119 -4.51 -9.59 -17.51
N ASN A 120 -4.04 -10.81 -17.79
CA ASN A 120 -2.84 -11.32 -17.15
C ASN A 120 -1.63 -10.50 -17.62
N ILE A 121 -1.10 -9.62 -16.74
CA ILE A 121 0.01 -8.71 -17.09
C ILE A 121 1.25 -9.50 -17.55
N LYS A 122 1.44 -10.73 -17.06
CA LYS A 122 2.53 -11.62 -17.50
C LYS A 122 2.48 -11.99 -18.98
N LYS A 123 1.33 -11.82 -19.62
CA LYS A 123 1.11 -12.12 -21.05
C LYS A 123 1.02 -10.88 -21.94
N ILE A 124 1.05 -9.68 -21.37
CA ILE A 124 1.03 -8.45 -22.16
C ILE A 124 2.38 -8.32 -22.88
N PRO A 125 2.38 -8.18 -24.23
CA PRO A 125 3.62 -8.03 -24.99
C PRO A 125 4.48 -6.85 -24.48
N ASN A 126 5.78 -7.01 -24.53
CA ASN A 126 6.79 -6.01 -24.16
C ASN A 126 6.94 -5.71 -22.65
N ILE A 127 6.12 -6.27 -21.77
CA ILE A 127 6.30 -6.13 -20.32
C ILE A 127 7.24 -7.22 -19.80
N ASP A 128 8.30 -6.82 -19.07
CA ASP A 128 9.25 -7.70 -18.39
C ASP A 128 9.19 -7.49 -16.88
N LEU A 129 8.40 -8.32 -16.19
CA LEU A 129 8.18 -8.21 -14.75
C LEU A 129 9.40 -8.57 -13.87
N GLU A 130 10.50 -9.04 -14.46
CA GLU A 130 11.77 -9.26 -13.74
C GLU A 130 12.57 -7.96 -13.58
N LYS A 131 12.18 -6.89 -14.27
CA LYS A 131 12.83 -5.58 -14.21
C LYS A 131 12.48 -4.83 -12.91
N PRO A 132 13.39 -4.00 -12.37
CA PRO A 132 13.24 -3.37 -11.06
C PRO A 132 12.15 -2.30 -10.96
N TRP A 133 11.57 -1.87 -12.07
CA TRP A 133 10.47 -0.91 -12.09
C TRP A 133 9.08 -1.53 -11.87
N TRP A 134 8.99 -2.85 -11.82
CA TRP A 134 7.82 -3.60 -11.40
C TRP A 134 8.03 -4.07 -9.96
N ASP A 135 7.07 -3.80 -9.09
CA ASP A 135 7.19 -4.19 -7.67
C ASP A 135 7.11 -5.71 -7.50
N SER A 136 8.25 -6.34 -7.18
CA SER A 136 8.33 -7.79 -7.05
C SER A 136 7.46 -8.34 -5.90
N ASN A 137 7.25 -7.57 -4.83
CA ASN A 137 6.38 -7.99 -3.72
C ASN A 137 4.92 -8.04 -4.20
N ALA A 138 4.49 -7.03 -4.99
CA ALA A 138 3.17 -7.02 -5.60
C ALA A 138 3.00 -8.16 -6.62
N VAL A 139 3.99 -8.39 -7.50
CA VAL A 139 3.98 -9.47 -8.48
C VAL A 139 3.84 -10.82 -7.77
N GLU A 140 4.66 -11.07 -6.75
CA GLU A 140 4.63 -12.32 -5.99
C GLU A 140 3.30 -12.51 -5.26
N ALA A 141 2.83 -11.49 -4.52
CA ALA A 141 1.65 -11.61 -3.68
C ALA A 141 0.35 -11.74 -4.48
N ILE A 142 0.20 -10.98 -5.58
CA ILE A 142 -1.08 -10.85 -6.30
C ILE A 142 -1.27 -11.94 -7.37
N THR A 143 -0.19 -12.54 -7.86
CA THR A 143 -0.30 -13.67 -8.82
C THR A 143 -1.08 -14.83 -8.21
N CYS A 144 -2.04 -15.40 -8.94
CA CYS A 144 -2.80 -16.59 -8.57
C CYS A 144 -2.87 -17.54 -9.77
N SER A 145 -2.45 -18.80 -9.62
CA SER A 145 -2.40 -19.78 -10.72
C SER A 145 -1.71 -19.23 -11.98
N GLY A 146 -0.64 -18.47 -11.80
CA GLY A 146 0.08 -17.82 -12.90
C GLY A 146 -0.58 -16.55 -13.47
N TYR A 147 -1.74 -16.13 -12.97
CA TYR A 147 -2.46 -14.93 -13.44
C TYR A 147 -2.21 -13.72 -12.54
N LEU A 148 -1.75 -12.61 -13.13
CA LEU A 148 -1.51 -11.33 -12.46
C LEU A 148 -2.42 -10.25 -13.03
N PRO A 149 -3.56 -9.91 -12.40
CA PRO A 149 -4.51 -8.94 -12.93
C PRO A 149 -4.14 -7.48 -12.68
N ALA A 150 -3.22 -7.24 -11.74
CA ALA A 150 -2.82 -5.89 -11.34
C ALA A 150 -1.41 -5.89 -10.75
N VAL A 151 -0.68 -4.79 -10.85
CA VAL A 151 0.67 -4.66 -10.30
C VAL A 151 0.97 -3.23 -9.85
N ALA A 152 1.78 -3.09 -8.79
CA ALA A 152 2.40 -1.83 -8.41
C ALA A 152 3.63 -1.56 -9.29
N THR A 153 3.82 -0.31 -9.69
CA THR A 153 4.84 0.06 -10.67
C THR A 153 5.57 1.33 -10.27
N SER A 154 6.68 1.63 -10.95
CA SER A 154 7.34 2.93 -10.84
C SER A 154 6.63 4.06 -11.62
N ILE A 155 5.61 3.78 -12.46
CA ILE A 155 4.91 4.77 -13.28
C ILE A 155 4.31 5.90 -12.43
N ASN A 156 3.86 5.55 -11.21
CA ASN A 156 3.33 6.50 -10.24
C ASN A 156 3.79 6.14 -8.81
N VAL A 157 3.51 7.03 -7.85
CA VAL A 157 3.89 6.86 -6.44
C VAL A 157 2.70 6.51 -5.53
N ASN A 158 1.52 6.25 -6.08
CA ASN A 158 0.29 6.07 -5.31
C ASN A 158 0.36 4.89 -4.31
N ASP A 159 0.96 3.76 -4.71
CA ASP A 159 1.19 2.62 -3.81
C ASP A 159 2.19 2.95 -2.69
N LYS A 160 3.17 3.81 -2.97
CA LYS A 160 4.16 4.27 -2.00
C LYS A 160 3.52 5.26 -1.03
N ASP A 161 2.76 6.22 -1.54
CA ASP A 161 1.96 7.15 -0.73
C ASP A 161 0.99 6.41 0.22
N ALA A 162 0.41 5.30 -0.24
CA ALA A 162 -0.51 4.46 0.53
C ALA A 162 0.17 3.51 1.52
N THR A 163 1.50 3.51 1.61
CA THR A 163 2.26 2.61 2.50
C THR A 163 2.17 3.08 3.94
N ALA A 164 1.81 2.17 4.85
CA ALA A 164 1.68 2.44 6.28
C ALA A 164 3.04 2.64 6.95
N ALA A 165 3.08 3.59 7.87
CA ALA A 165 4.21 3.88 8.73
C ALA A 165 3.73 4.40 10.10
N VAL A 166 4.66 4.67 10.99
CA VAL A 166 4.38 5.30 12.28
C VAL A 166 5.23 6.57 12.41
N ALA A 167 4.59 7.71 12.68
CA ALA A 167 5.30 8.90 13.14
C ALA A 167 5.43 8.88 14.65
N PHE A 168 6.53 9.41 15.20
CA PHE A 168 6.65 9.67 16.63
C PHE A 168 7.05 11.11 16.91
N ASN A 169 6.44 11.70 17.93
CA ASN A 169 6.69 13.07 18.36
C ASN A 169 7.95 13.11 19.23
N LYS A 170 9.03 13.74 18.72
CA LYS A 170 10.33 13.81 19.40
C LYS A 170 10.27 14.64 20.68
N THR A 171 9.44 15.66 20.72
CA THR A 171 9.27 16.50 21.91
C THR A 171 8.62 15.71 23.04
N ILE A 172 7.55 14.96 22.76
CA ILE A 172 6.89 14.10 23.76
C ILE A 172 7.85 12.99 24.22
N ALA A 173 8.54 12.33 23.29
CA ALA A 173 9.52 11.29 23.61
C ALA A 173 10.64 11.81 24.53
N SER A 174 11.16 13.01 24.24
CA SER A 174 12.18 13.66 25.07
C SER A 174 11.66 14.05 26.47
N ASN A 175 10.44 14.62 26.54
CA ASN A 175 9.82 15.01 27.81
C ASN A 175 9.54 13.82 28.73
N ALA A 176 9.12 12.69 28.13
CA ALA A 176 8.90 11.42 28.82
C ALA A 176 10.21 10.65 29.11
N GLN A 177 11.36 11.17 28.69
CA GLN A 177 12.68 10.54 28.85
C GLN A 177 12.74 9.12 28.29
N LEU A 178 12.09 8.91 27.12
CA LEU A 178 12.07 7.61 26.45
C LEU A 178 13.44 7.28 25.85
N GLU A 179 13.70 5.99 25.70
CA GLU A 179 14.87 5.49 24.97
C GLU A 179 14.84 5.90 23.49
N ASP A 180 15.97 5.85 22.82
CA ASP A 180 16.08 6.20 21.40
C ASP A 180 15.29 5.25 20.51
N ILE A 181 14.20 5.75 19.92
CA ILE A 181 13.25 4.98 19.13
C ILE A 181 13.88 4.48 17.82
N TYR A 182 14.76 5.25 17.19
CA TYR A 182 15.47 4.79 15.99
C TYR A 182 16.44 3.63 16.28
N SER A 183 17.12 3.68 17.41
CA SER A 183 17.97 2.58 17.87
C SER A 183 17.17 1.31 18.10
N LEU A 184 15.96 1.41 18.66
CA LEU A 184 15.06 0.27 18.83
C LEU A 184 14.73 -0.40 17.48
N VAL A 185 14.48 0.40 16.43
CA VAL A 185 14.22 -0.13 15.10
C VAL A 185 15.47 -0.83 14.53
N ARG A 186 16.64 -0.17 14.58
CA ARG A 186 17.91 -0.72 14.06
C ARG A 186 18.33 -2.02 14.75
N GLU A 187 18.04 -2.12 16.07
CA GLU A 187 18.33 -3.30 16.88
C GLU A 187 17.27 -4.40 16.76
N GLY A 188 16.21 -4.19 15.97
CA GLY A 188 15.12 -5.14 15.82
C GLY A 188 14.19 -5.26 17.04
N LYS A 189 14.26 -4.32 17.98
CA LYS A 189 13.54 -4.30 19.26
C LYS A 189 12.25 -3.47 19.25
N TRP A 190 11.93 -2.83 18.13
CA TRP A 190 10.68 -2.10 17.95
C TRP A 190 9.54 -3.09 17.72
N THR A 191 8.88 -3.51 18.79
CA THR A 191 7.86 -4.55 18.84
C THR A 191 6.56 -4.04 19.46
N TYR A 192 5.47 -4.82 19.41
CA TYR A 192 4.20 -4.48 20.07
C TYR A 192 4.33 -4.24 21.55
N ASP A 193 5.15 -5.06 22.25
CA ASP A 193 5.38 -4.86 23.68
C ASP A 193 6.16 -3.58 23.95
N LYS A 194 7.12 -3.26 23.08
CA LYS A 194 7.87 -2.00 23.19
C LYS A 194 6.97 -0.80 22.86
N LEU A 195 6.16 -0.87 21.81
CA LEU A 195 5.15 0.16 21.49
C LEU A 195 4.27 0.42 22.71
N SER A 196 3.68 -0.64 23.30
CA SER A 196 2.79 -0.54 24.45
C SER A 196 3.47 0.12 25.65
N THR A 197 4.71 -0.29 25.94
CA THR A 197 5.50 0.25 27.05
C THR A 197 5.77 1.76 26.88
N LEU A 198 6.20 2.18 25.69
CA LEU A 198 6.51 3.58 25.42
C LEU A 198 5.23 4.43 25.35
N ALA A 199 4.17 3.89 24.76
CA ALA A 199 2.87 4.55 24.67
C ALA A 199 2.26 4.80 26.05
N GLU A 200 2.32 3.82 26.95
CA GLU A 200 1.85 3.95 28.33
C GLU A 200 2.69 4.95 29.12
N ALA A 201 4.00 4.99 28.90
CA ALA A 201 4.89 5.93 29.58
C ALA A 201 4.66 7.40 29.18
N ALA A 202 4.20 7.65 27.96
CA ALA A 202 3.94 9.00 27.44
C ALA A 202 2.48 9.47 27.62
N TYR A 203 1.56 8.55 27.87
CA TYR A 203 0.15 8.85 28.09
C TYR A 203 -0.06 9.75 29.30
N GLN A 204 -0.87 10.80 29.15
CA GLN A 204 -1.12 11.76 30.22
C GLN A 204 -2.53 12.36 30.16
N ASP A 205 -3.28 12.22 31.25
CA ASP A 205 -4.51 12.96 31.53
C ASP A 205 -4.09 14.34 32.07
N LEU A 206 -4.22 15.37 31.21
CA LEU A 206 -3.69 16.71 31.51
C LEU A 206 -4.52 17.46 32.56
N ASN A 207 -5.83 17.21 32.64
CA ASN A 207 -6.73 17.87 33.57
C ASN A 207 -6.91 17.06 34.87
N GLY A 208 -6.49 15.79 34.92
CA GLY A 208 -6.53 14.91 36.06
C GLY A 208 -7.94 14.46 36.47
N ASP A 209 -8.91 14.49 35.57
CA ASP A 209 -10.30 14.10 35.87
C ASP A 209 -10.57 12.59 35.72
N GLY A 210 -9.59 11.83 35.24
CA GLY A 210 -9.66 10.38 35.03
C GLY A 210 -10.33 9.98 33.72
N THR A 211 -10.69 10.93 32.85
CA THR A 211 -11.37 10.70 31.57
C THR A 211 -10.49 11.22 30.45
N MET A 212 -10.06 10.33 29.55
CA MET A 212 -9.30 10.75 28.39
C MET A 212 -10.18 11.44 27.35
N THR A 213 -9.73 12.60 26.90
CA THR A 213 -10.37 13.42 25.88
C THR A 213 -9.35 13.84 24.80
N PRO A 214 -9.75 14.38 23.66
CA PRO A 214 -8.81 14.89 22.66
C PRO A 214 -7.85 15.98 23.13
N ASP A 215 -8.11 16.61 24.29
CA ASP A 215 -7.24 17.61 24.90
C ASP A 215 -6.10 17.01 25.72
N ASP A 216 -6.07 15.69 25.88
CA ASP A 216 -5.07 14.95 26.63
C ASP A 216 -3.96 14.38 25.71
N VAL A 217 -2.89 13.82 26.32
CA VAL A 217 -1.80 13.21 25.55
C VAL A 217 -2.00 11.70 25.47
N TYR A 218 -2.16 11.20 24.27
CA TYR A 218 -2.25 9.77 23.99
C TYR A 218 -0.90 9.16 23.66
N GLY A 219 -0.73 7.89 24.00
CA GLY A 219 0.44 7.13 23.60
C GLY A 219 0.45 6.78 22.12
N PHE A 220 -0.75 6.50 21.55
CA PHE A 220 -0.91 6.14 20.13
C PHE A 220 -2.21 6.72 19.57
N LEU A 221 -2.10 7.33 18.38
CA LEU A 221 -3.22 7.83 17.59
C LEU A 221 -3.33 6.98 16.31
N GLY A 222 -4.49 6.38 16.06
CA GLY A 222 -4.69 5.50 14.92
C GLY A 222 -5.98 5.75 14.17
N GLY A 223 -5.86 5.85 12.84
CA GLY A 223 -6.98 5.95 11.93
C GLY A 223 -7.68 4.61 11.67
N ARG A 224 -8.42 4.54 10.54
CA ARG A 224 -9.26 3.40 10.17
C ARG A 224 -8.45 2.12 9.94
N ASP A 225 -7.32 2.22 9.23
CA ASP A 225 -6.55 1.08 8.75
C ASP A 225 -5.53 0.56 9.78
N VAL A 226 -5.56 1.10 11.00
CA VAL A 226 -4.54 0.78 12.02
C VAL A 226 -4.52 -0.69 12.40
N ILE A 227 -5.69 -1.35 12.46
CA ILE A 227 -5.78 -2.77 12.82
C ILE A 227 -5.13 -3.65 11.75
N ASP A 228 -5.44 -3.40 10.46
CA ASP A 228 -4.85 -4.14 9.34
C ASP A 228 -3.34 -3.87 9.29
N SER A 229 -2.93 -2.62 9.45
CA SER A 229 -1.52 -2.23 9.42
C SER A 229 -0.70 -2.90 10.53
N LEU A 230 -1.17 -2.86 11.77
CA LEU A 230 -0.49 -3.55 12.86
C LEU A 230 -0.46 -5.06 12.64
N TYR A 231 -1.57 -5.66 12.21
CA TYR A 231 -1.62 -7.09 11.90
C TYR A 231 -0.57 -7.50 10.86
N HIS A 232 -0.49 -6.79 9.72
CA HIS A 232 0.53 -7.08 8.70
C HIS A 232 1.95 -6.73 9.17
N GLY A 233 2.12 -5.73 10.02
CA GLY A 233 3.38 -5.41 10.68
C GLY A 233 3.98 -6.58 11.46
N SER A 234 3.13 -7.49 11.97
CA SER A 234 3.58 -8.73 12.61
C SER A 234 4.19 -9.75 11.65
N GLY A 235 4.18 -9.49 10.34
CA GLY A 235 4.57 -10.45 9.31
C GLY A 235 3.49 -11.50 8.98
N SER A 236 2.30 -11.34 9.59
CA SER A 236 1.16 -12.22 9.32
C SER A 236 0.40 -11.78 8.07
N GLN A 237 -0.20 -12.74 7.37
CA GLN A 237 -1.02 -12.52 6.17
C GLN A 237 -2.31 -13.31 6.29
N PHE A 238 -3.38 -12.81 5.66
CA PHE A 238 -4.65 -13.53 5.60
C PHE A 238 -4.64 -14.63 4.54
N ILE A 239 -3.97 -14.32 3.42
CA ILE A 239 -3.87 -15.20 2.25
C ILE A 239 -2.40 -15.48 1.98
N THR A 240 -2.08 -16.75 1.80
CA THR A 240 -0.79 -17.21 1.26
C THR A 240 -1.02 -18.03 0.00
N LYS A 241 0.01 -18.73 -0.49
CA LYS A 241 -0.09 -19.56 -1.68
C LYS A 241 0.33 -20.98 -1.40
N ASN A 242 -0.26 -21.93 -2.11
CA ASN A 242 0.19 -23.32 -2.12
C ASN A 242 1.27 -23.54 -3.19
N GLU A 243 1.75 -24.78 -3.31
CA GLU A 243 2.76 -25.21 -4.29
C GLU A 243 2.33 -24.99 -5.76
N ASN A 244 1.03 -24.87 -6.02
CA ASN A 244 0.45 -24.63 -7.35
C ASN A 244 0.22 -23.14 -7.63
N ASP A 245 0.76 -22.23 -6.81
CA ASP A 245 0.55 -20.79 -6.90
C ASP A 245 -0.93 -20.35 -6.72
N GLU A 246 -1.75 -21.19 -6.06
CA GLU A 246 -3.16 -20.87 -5.76
C GLU A 246 -3.28 -20.20 -4.40
N PHE A 247 -4.22 -19.26 -4.27
CA PHE A 247 -4.51 -18.61 -2.99
C PHE A 247 -5.09 -19.58 -1.96
N VAL A 248 -4.59 -19.49 -0.74
CA VAL A 248 -5.06 -20.25 0.41
C VAL A 248 -5.32 -19.30 1.57
N PHE A 249 -6.51 -19.41 2.17
CA PHE A 249 -6.80 -18.71 3.42
C PHE A 249 -6.07 -19.40 4.57
N THR A 250 -5.04 -18.76 5.08
CA THR A 250 -4.15 -19.33 6.12
C THR A 250 -4.34 -18.71 7.49
N PHE A 251 -5.00 -17.57 7.59
CA PHE A 251 -5.21 -16.89 8.86
C PHE A 251 -5.86 -17.80 9.90
N GLY A 252 -5.08 -18.19 10.90
CA GLY A 252 -5.53 -19.01 12.04
C GLY A 252 -6.12 -20.38 11.65
N THR A 253 -5.73 -20.96 10.51
CA THR A 253 -6.23 -22.27 10.08
C THR A 253 -5.18 -23.35 10.27
N GLU A 254 -5.56 -24.44 11.01
CA GLU A 254 -4.77 -25.66 11.04
C GLU A 254 -4.94 -26.39 9.69
N ARG A 255 -4.14 -26.07 8.71
CA ARG A 255 -4.07 -26.81 7.45
C ARG A 255 -2.68 -27.39 7.28
N ASP A 256 -2.60 -28.70 7.03
CA ASP A 256 -1.45 -29.35 6.41
C ASP A 256 -1.39 -28.89 4.96
N VAL A 257 -1.00 -27.64 4.73
CA VAL A 257 -0.75 -27.12 3.40
C VAL A 257 0.75 -27.02 3.28
N ASP A 258 1.33 -27.74 2.30
CA ASP A 258 2.69 -27.48 1.86
C ASP A 258 2.74 -26.08 1.23
N VAL A 259 2.84 -25.06 2.07
CA VAL A 259 2.92 -23.67 1.66
C VAL A 259 4.38 -23.32 1.45
N ILE A 260 4.72 -22.99 0.22
CA ILE A 260 6.02 -22.41 -0.11
C ILE A 260 5.95 -20.90 0.17
N SER A 261 6.03 -20.51 1.43
CA SER A 261 6.48 -19.18 1.76
C SER A 261 7.89 -19.25 2.30
N LYS A 262 8.79 -18.40 1.82
CA LYS A 262 10.22 -18.39 2.12
C LYS A 262 10.52 -18.64 3.60
N GLY A 263 10.70 -19.93 3.99
CA GLY A 263 11.31 -20.30 5.28
C GLY A 263 10.48 -20.13 6.54
N ILE A 264 9.17 -19.83 6.47
CA ILE A 264 8.31 -19.73 7.64
C ILE A 264 7.71 -21.11 7.95
N ASP A 265 7.99 -21.62 9.14
CA ASP A 265 7.44 -22.87 9.67
C ASP A 265 5.96 -22.69 10.01
N ILE A 266 5.07 -23.19 9.15
CA ILE A 266 3.61 -22.91 9.13
C ILE A 266 2.88 -23.48 10.35
N VAL A 267 3.39 -24.53 10.95
CA VAL A 267 2.77 -25.14 12.16
C VAL A 267 2.75 -24.14 13.33
N ASN A 268 3.71 -23.21 13.37
CA ASN A 268 3.77 -22.15 14.36
C ASN A 268 3.05 -20.87 13.92
N SER A 269 2.64 -20.71 12.66
CA SER A 269 2.02 -19.48 12.14
C SER A 269 0.58 -19.31 12.63
N THR A 270 -0.20 -20.37 12.69
CA THR A 270 -1.63 -20.32 13.03
C THR A 270 -1.90 -19.71 14.41
N GLU A 271 -1.21 -20.23 15.45
CA GLU A 271 -1.33 -19.68 16.81
C GLU A 271 -0.74 -18.27 16.89
N ARG A 272 0.37 -18.05 16.21
CA ARG A 272 1.03 -16.73 16.14
C ARG A 272 0.12 -15.69 15.51
N ASP A 273 -0.55 -15.99 14.39
CA ASP A 273 -1.45 -15.07 13.69
C ASP A 273 -2.67 -14.71 14.55
N ILE A 274 -3.26 -15.68 15.23
CA ILE A 274 -4.35 -15.46 16.18
C ILE A 274 -3.87 -14.58 17.34
N ASN A 275 -2.70 -14.86 17.90
CA ASN A 275 -2.14 -14.11 19.01
C ASN A 275 -1.76 -12.69 18.57
N ALA A 276 -1.23 -12.49 17.38
CA ALA A 276 -0.92 -11.17 16.83
C ALA A 276 -2.20 -10.34 16.66
N ALA A 277 -3.23 -10.89 16.05
CA ALA A 277 -4.52 -10.21 15.88
C ALA A 277 -5.19 -9.91 17.25
N THR A 278 -5.14 -10.85 18.18
CA THR A 278 -5.64 -10.66 19.56
C THR A 278 -4.92 -9.51 20.24
N LYS A 279 -3.60 -9.49 20.18
CA LYS A 279 -2.75 -8.44 20.76
C LYS A 279 -3.06 -7.06 20.18
N VAL A 280 -3.27 -6.97 18.86
CA VAL A 280 -3.66 -5.71 18.21
C VAL A 280 -5.00 -5.20 18.78
N VAL A 281 -6.02 -6.06 18.86
CA VAL A 281 -7.33 -5.69 19.44
C VAL A 281 -7.18 -5.27 20.90
N GLU A 282 -6.37 -5.96 21.69
CA GLU A 282 -6.08 -5.61 23.09
C GLU A 282 -5.40 -4.23 23.21
N MET A 283 -4.41 -3.94 22.36
CA MET A 283 -3.74 -2.63 22.33
C MET A 283 -4.71 -1.51 21.96
N MET A 284 -5.56 -1.72 20.96
CA MET A 284 -6.55 -0.71 20.52
C MET A 284 -7.58 -0.36 21.60
N ASN A 285 -7.73 -1.19 22.63
CA ASN A 285 -8.65 -0.98 23.74
C ASN A 285 -7.97 -0.44 25.01
N GLN A 286 -6.69 -0.11 24.95
CA GLN A 286 -5.99 0.54 26.07
C GLN A 286 -6.34 2.04 26.12
N LYS A 287 -6.30 2.62 27.33
CA LYS A 287 -6.58 4.05 27.56
C LYS A 287 -5.62 4.98 26.81
N TRP A 288 -4.40 4.52 26.57
CA TRP A 288 -3.39 5.27 25.82
C TRP A 288 -3.54 5.18 24.30
N PHE A 289 -4.50 4.39 23.80
CA PHE A 289 -4.73 4.23 22.38
C PHE A 289 -6.02 4.95 21.94
N MET A 290 -5.88 5.96 21.10
CA MET A 290 -7.02 6.62 20.47
C MET A 290 -7.19 6.13 19.03
N ASN A 291 -8.37 5.68 18.68
CA ASN A 291 -8.74 5.30 17.32
C ASN A 291 -10.13 5.86 16.96
N HIS A 292 -10.53 5.71 15.71
CA HIS A 292 -11.80 6.23 15.18
C HIS A 292 -13.07 5.64 15.85
N HIS A 293 -12.93 4.64 16.72
CA HIS A 293 -14.03 4.07 17.49
C HIS A 293 -14.13 4.67 18.90
N THR A 294 -13.01 5.16 19.43
CA THR A 294 -13.00 5.85 20.74
C THR A 294 -13.59 7.25 20.65
N ILE A 295 -13.51 7.85 19.50
CA ILE A 295 -14.17 9.13 19.20
C ILE A 295 -15.01 8.94 17.94
N ALA A 296 -16.19 9.56 17.87
CA ALA A 296 -17.11 9.47 16.73
C ALA A 296 -16.59 10.26 15.50
N ASN A 297 -15.30 10.16 15.19
CA ASN A 297 -14.67 10.82 14.06
C ASN A 297 -13.88 9.78 13.26
N THR A 298 -14.22 9.65 11.98
CA THR A 298 -13.60 8.71 11.03
C THR A 298 -12.63 9.37 10.07
N ASP A 299 -12.32 10.67 10.25
CA ASP A 299 -11.41 11.42 9.39
C ASP A 299 -9.97 11.27 9.88
N ASP A 300 -9.11 10.64 9.09
CA ASP A 300 -7.69 10.47 9.39
C ASP A 300 -6.98 11.82 9.57
N THR A 301 -7.46 12.87 8.89
CA THR A 301 -6.97 14.25 9.05
C THR A 301 -7.06 14.74 10.50
N TYR A 302 -8.08 14.31 11.23
CA TYR A 302 -8.27 14.67 12.63
C TYR A 302 -7.14 14.12 13.53
N TYR A 303 -6.76 12.86 13.35
CA TYR A 303 -5.68 12.26 14.14
C TYR A 303 -4.33 12.88 13.82
N ARG A 304 -4.11 13.24 12.55
CA ARG A 304 -2.93 13.99 12.14
C ARG A 304 -2.87 15.36 12.85
N GLN A 305 -3.97 16.10 12.86
CA GLN A 305 -4.04 17.41 13.55
C GLN A 305 -3.79 17.29 15.05
N LEU A 306 -4.31 16.26 15.72
CA LEU A 306 -4.02 15.99 17.13
C LEU A 306 -2.52 15.70 17.34
N PHE A 307 -1.92 14.89 16.46
CA PHE A 307 -0.50 14.62 16.53
C PHE A 307 0.34 15.88 16.34
N GLU A 308 0.05 16.70 15.34
CA GLU A 308 0.72 17.96 15.03
C GLU A 308 0.59 18.98 16.17
N SER A 309 -0.51 18.97 16.91
CA SER A 309 -0.74 19.82 18.07
C SER A 309 -0.18 19.26 19.39
N GLY A 310 0.53 18.13 19.35
CA GLY A 310 1.23 17.57 20.49
C GLY A 310 0.38 16.70 21.42
N HIS A 311 -0.72 16.14 20.95
CA HIS A 311 -1.62 15.28 21.72
C HIS A 311 -1.38 13.77 21.48
N GLY A 312 -0.27 13.37 20.86
CA GLY A 312 0.10 11.97 20.66
C GLY A 312 1.59 11.72 20.58
N LEU A 313 2.07 10.65 21.24
CA LEU A 313 3.46 10.20 21.09
C LEU A 313 3.63 9.55 19.72
N PHE A 314 2.83 8.54 19.41
CA PHE A 314 2.85 7.85 18.13
C PHE A 314 1.59 8.17 17.32
N PHE A 315 1.75 8.25 16.01
CA PHE A 315 0.65 8.40 15.05
C PHE A 315 0.81 7.39 13.93
N TRP A 316 -0.19 6.51 13.77
CA TRP A 316 -0.29 5.70 12.57
C TRP A 316 -0.59 6.59 11.37
N MET A 317 0.19 6.47 10.33
CA MET A 317 0.07 7.29 9.13
C MET A 317 0.35 6.47 7.88
N ARG A 318 0.04 7.04 6.73
CA ARG A 318 0.60 6.65 5.44
C ARG A 318 1.71 7.62 5.05
N LEU A 319 2.56 7.23 4.09
CA LEU A 319 3.65 8.10 3.64
C LEU A 319 3.17 9.40 2.98
N ASP A 320 1.92 9.47 2.46
CA ASP A 320 1.32 10.73 1.98
C ASP A 320 1.13 11.76 3.10
N ASP A 321 0.89 11.33 4.34
CA ASP A 321 0.77 12.22 5.49
C ASP A 321 2.06 13.00 5.77
N VAL A 322 3.22 12.43 5.45
CA VAL A 322 4.52 13.11 5.59
C VAL A 322 4.51 14.45 4.86
N THR A 323 3.98 14.47 3.64
CA THR A 323 3.84 15.72 2.86
C THR A 323 2.87 16.70 3.52
N ASN A 324 1.78 16.20 4.09
CA ASN A 324 0.75 17.03 4.72
C ASN A 324 1.22 17.65 6.04
N MET A 325 2.06 16.95 6.81
CA MET A 325 2.61 17.43 8.08
C MET A 325 3.77 18.43 7.94
N ARG A 326 4.22 18.71 6.72
CA ARG A 326 5.36 19.62 6.44
C ARG A 326 5.17 21.03 6.92
N ALA A 327 3.96 21.54 6.82
CA ALA A 327 3.61 22.90 7.20
C ALA A 327 3.42 23.05 8.73
N GLY A 328 3.37 21.92 9.46
CA GLY A 328 3.20 21.87 10.90
C GLY A 328 4.48 22.22 11.67
N GLU A 329 4.32 22.56 12.94
CA GLU A 329 5.42 22.86 13.86
C GLU A 329 5.96 21.61 14.58
N ALA A 330 5.27 20.46 14.47
CA ALA A 330 5.65 19.24 15.17
C ALA A 330 7.02 18.73 14.71
N ASP A 331 7.91 18.47 15.66
CA ASP A 331 9.17 17.76 15.40
C ASP A 331 8.93 16.27 15.56
N PHE A 332 8.95 15.53 14.44
CA PHE A 332 8.64 14.11 14.41
C PHE A 332 9.68 13.30 13.65
N GLY A 333 9.75 12.02 13.96
CA GLY A 333 10.47 11.02 13.20
C GLY A 333 9.53 10.01 12.59
N ILE A 334 10.01 9.28 11.58
CA ILE A 334 9.27 8.24 10.85
C ILE A 334 9.94 6.90 11.14
N ILE A 335 9.14 5.89 11.45
CA ILE A 335 9.59 4.52 11.72
C ILE A 335 8.62 3.52 11.08
N PRO A 336 9.05 2.28 10.81
CA PRO A 336 8.16 1.24 10.30
C PRO A 336 7.09 0.86 11.33
N THR A 337 6.05 0.18 10.87
CA THR A 337 5.10 -0.52 11.75
C THR A 337 5.86 -1.53 12.63
N PRO A 338 5.56 -1.65 13.94
CA PRO A 338 6.30 -2.53 14.84
C PRO A 338 6.15 -4.00 14.49
N LYS A 339 7.16 -4.79 14.82
CA LYS A 339 7.10 -6.25 14.76
C LYS A 339 6.22 -6.82 15.88
N TYR A 340 5.72 -8.03 15.70
CA TYR A 340 5.06 -8.77 16.78
C TYR A 340 6.05 -9.08 17.91
N GLU A 341 7.23 -9.58 17.56
CA GLU A 341 8.30 -10.01 18.48
C GLU A 341 9.69 -9.77 17.89
N GLU A 342 10.73 -9.79 18.72
CA GLU A 342 12.12 -9.51 18.29
C GLU A 342 12.64 -10.54 17.29
N SER A 343 12.21 -11.80 17.38
CA SER A 343 12.64 -12.91 16.50
C SER A 343 12.11 -12.79 15.07
N GLN A 344 11.12 -11.93 14.81
CA GLN A 344 10.65 -11.65 13.46
C GLN A 344 11.78 -11.08 12.60
N ASP A 345 11.95 -11.60 11.40
CA ASP A 345 13.09 -11.32 10.50
C ASP A 345 13.15 -9.88 9.99
N ALA A 346 11.99 -9.27 9.67
CA ALA A 346 11.91 -7.93 9.11
C ALA A 346 10.74 -7.12 9.68
N TYR A 347 10.76 -5.82 9.45
CA TYR A 347 9.60 -4.94 9.61
C TYR A 347 8.79 -4.96 8.33
N TYR A 348 7.48 -5.03 8.42
CA TYR A 348 6.58 -5.06 7.28
C TYR A 348 5.62 -3.87 7.29
N SER A 349 5.34 -3.32 6.13
CA SER A 349 4.48 -2.14 5.96
C SER A 349 3.36 -2.44 4.97
N MET A 350 2.12 -2.45 5.44
CA MET A 350 0.93 -2.67 4.62
C MET A 350 0.75 -1.53 3.61
N VAL A 351 0.32 -1.86 2.39
CA VAL A 351 -0.19 -0.88 1.41
C VAL A 351 -1.71 -0.79 1.58
N SER A 352 -2.21 0.40 1.94
CA SER A 352 -3.64 0.61 2.24
C SER A 352 -4.51 0.46 0.99
N GLN A 353 -5.48 -0.45 1.05
CA GLN A 353 -6.51 -0.62 0.02
C GLN A 353 -7.45 0.58 -0.14
N HIS A 354 -7.52 1.44 0.89
CA HIS A 354 -8.44 2.57 0.92
C HIS A 354 -7.95 3.79 0.13
N THR A 355 -6.66 3.84 -0.16
CA THR A 355 -6.03 5.01 -0.80
C THR A 355 -5.23 4.67 -2.04
N THR A 356 -5.11 3.40 -2.43
CA THR A 356 -4.38 3.00 -3.63
C THR A 356 -5.24 2.31 -4.68
N GLY A 357 -4.81 2.42 -5.93
CA GLY A 357 -5.18 1.57 -7.05
C GLY A 357 -3.93 0.98 -7.68
N LEU A 358 -4.02 -0.21 -8.20
CA LEU A 358 -2.94 -0.87 -8.92
C LEU A 358 -3.17 -0.82 -10.44
N MET A 359 -2.08 -0.76 -11.19
CA MET A 359 -2.13 -0.75 -12.65
C MET A 359 -2.77 -2.05 -13.16
N SER A 360 -3.78 -1.89 -13.98
CA SER A 360 -4.52 -2.97 -14.63
C SER A 360 -4.81 -2.60 -16.08
N VAL A 361 -4.89 -3.60 -16.97
CA VAL A 361 -5.21 -3.41 -18.39
C VAL A 361 -6.50 -4.18 -18.69
N PRO A 362 -7.55 -3.56 -19.28
CA PRO A 362 -8.84 -4.23 -19.50
C PRO A 362 -8.70 -5.42 -20.42
N ILE A 363 -9.37 -6.53 -20.10
CA ILE A 363 -9.28 -7.80 -20.84
C ILE A 363 -9.77 -7.67 -22.30
N THR A 364 -10.52 -6.64 -22.60
CA THR A 364 -11.07 -6.39 -23.95
C THR A 364 -10.07 -5.75 -24.91
N LEU A 365 -8.97 -5.18 -24.40
CA LEU A 365 -7.90 -4.60 -25.21
C LEU A 365 -7.11 -5.73 -25.89
N THR A 366 -6.96 -5.72 -27.21
CA THR A 366 -6.34 -6.83 -27.94
C THR A 366 -5.47 -6.35 -29.13
N GLY A 367 -4.72 -7.28 -29.74
CA GLY A 367 -3.98 -7.05 -30.97
C GLY A 367 -2.87 -6.01 -30.84
N ASP A 368 -2.72 -5.19 -31.88
CA ASP A 368 -1.64 -4.20 -31.98
C ASP A 368 -1.73 -3.15 -30.86
N LYS A 369 -2.95 -2.77 -30.45
CA LYS A 369 -3.16 -1.81 -29.36
C LYS A 369 -2.68 -2.33 -28.02
N LEU A 370 -2.90 -3.61 -27.71
CA LEU A 370 -2.37 -4.23 -26.49
C LEU A 370 -0.83 -4.24 -26.49
N SER A 371 -0.22 -4.52 -27.66
CA SER A 371 1.25 -4.49 -27.79
C SER A 371 1.83 -3.09 -27.65
N GLU A 372 1.16 -2.08 -28.23
CA GLU A 372 1.52 -0.66 -28.05
C GLU A 372 1.45 -0.24 -26.57
N VAL A 373 0.33 -0.55 -25.91
CA VAL A 373 0.14 -0.22 -24.49
C VAL A 373 1.20 -0.89 -23.64
N GLY A 374 1.50 -2.17 -23.85
CA GLY A 374 2.58 -2.87 -23.13
C GLY A 374 3.94 -2.19 -23.30
N MET A 375 4.28 -1.77 -24.52
CA MET A 375 5.54 -1.06 -24.80
C MET A 375 5.58 0.30 -24.09
N VAL A 376 4.51 1.08 -24.15
CA VAL A 376 4.42 2.38 -23.49
C VAL A 376 4.52 2.24 -21.95
N LEU A 377 3.86 1.23 -21.38
CA LEU A 377 3.92 0.95 -19.95
C LEU A 377 5.34 0.55 -19.50
N GLU A 378 6.01 -0.31 -20.26
CA GLU A 378 7.40 -0.70 -19.99
C GLU A 378 8.35 0.51 -20.05
N ALA A 379 8.21 1.36 -21.08
CA ALA A 379 9.02 2.56 -21.24
C ALA A 379 8.76 3.57 -20.10
N LEU A 380 7.49 3.81 -19.74
CA LEU A 380 7.12 4.70 -18.65
C LEU A 380 7.65 4.20 -17.31
N ALA A 381 7.50 2.90 -17.03
CA ALA A 381 7.95 2.31 -15.78
C ALA A 381 9.48 2.39 -15.64
N ALA A 382 10.21 2.05 -16.72
CA ALA A 382 11.67 2.14 -16.75
C ALA A 382 12.19 3.57 -16.55
N GLU A 383 11.65 4.56 -17.28
CA GLU A 383 12.07 5.95 -17.13
C GLU A 383 11.72 6.49 -15.75
N SER A 384 10.54 6.18 -15.23
CA SER A 384 10.10 6.61 -13.89
C SER A 384 10.98 6.04 -12.78
N HIS A 385 11.44 4.80 -12.92
CA HIS A 385 12.30 4.16 -11.94
C HIS A 385 13.60 4.96 -11.70
N TYR A 386 14.14 5.57 -12.75
CA TYR A 386 15.38 6.34 -12.68
C TYR A 386 15.17 7.86 -12.54
N THR A 387 13.94 8.33 -12.58
CA THR A 387 13.62 9.76 -12.49
C THR A 387 12.59 10.09 -11.41
N LEU A 388 11.34 9.62 -11.56
CA LEU A 388 10.24 9.95 -10.68
C LEU A 388 10.42 9.36 -9.26
N ILE A 389 10.84 8.08 -9.16
CA ILE A 389 10.96 7.43 -7.85
C ILE A 389 12.08 8.02 -7.01
N PRO A 390 13.31 8.24 -7.52
CA PRO A 390 14.33 8.95 -6.78
C PRO A 390 13.91 10.36 -6.37
N GLU A 391 13.28 11.12 -7.28
CA GLU A 391 12.79 12.47 -6.96
C GLU A 391 11.74 12.46 -5.87
N TYR A 392 10.79 11.51 -5.91
CA TYR A 392 9.79 11.33 -4.88
C TYR A 392 10.43 11.01 -3.51
N ILE A 393 11.35 10.06 -3.46
CA ILE A 393 12.01 9.66 -2.22
C ILE A 393 12.82 10.83 -1.66
N GLU A 394 13.67 11.45 -2.47
CA GLU A 394 14.56 12.51 -2.01
C GLU A 394 13.78 13.80 -1.66
N THR A 395 12.89 14.25 -2.54
CA THR A 395 12.22 15.55 -2.38
C THR A 395 10.99 15.45 -1.51
N SER A 396 10.21 14.37 -1.65
CA SER A 396 8.94 14.24 -0.93
C SER A 396 9.08 13.59 0.42
N LEU A 397 9.97 12.64 0.60
CA LEU A 397 10.10 11.90 1.84
C LEU A 397 11.34 12.29 2.67
N LYS A 398 12.53 12.39 2.06
CA LYS A 398 13.78 12.63 2.79
C LYS A 398 14.11 14.10 3.03
N THR A 399 14.16 14.93 2.00
CA THR A 399 14.79 16.26 2.09
C THR A 399 13.92 17.32 2.75
N LYS A 400 12.61 17.28 2.53
CA LYS A 400 11.69 18.30 3.06
C LYS A 400 11.00 17.90 4.36
N ASN A 401 11.08 16.64 4.76
CA ASN A 401 10.24 16.06 5.80
C ASN A 401 11.02 15.40 6.92
N SER A 402 12.18 14.81 6.66
CA SER A 402 13.04 14.36 7.72
C SER A 402 14.00 15.49 8.07
N ARG A 403 13.75 16.14 9.19
CA ARG A 403 14.72 17.06 9.80
C ARG A 403 15.95 16.29 10.31
N ASP A 404 16.00 14.96 10.12
CA ASP A 404 17.12 14.11 10.48
C ASP A 404 17.42 13.02 9.42
N ALA A 405 18.69 12.64 9.33
CA ALA A 405 19.17 11.57 8.48
C ALA A 405 18.65 10.18 8.90
N GLU A 406 18.19 10.02 10.13
CA GLU A 406 17.75 8.74 10.69
C GLU A 406 16.41 8.30 10.11
N SER A 407 15.51 9.24 9.83
CA SER A 407 14.24 8.93 9.12
C SER A 407 14.48 8.40 7.71
N ALA A 408 15.58 8.76 7.05
CA ALA A 408 15.88 8.28 5.71
C ALA A 408 16.12 6.76 5.68
N ASP A 409 16.91 6.24 6.66
CA ASP A 409 17.15 4.80 6.79
C ASP A 409 15.84 4.03 7.06
N MET A 410 14.94 4.65 7.84
CA MET A 410 13.64 4.05 8.16
C MET A 410 12.72 3.97 6.94
N LEU A 411 12.76 4.99 6.07
CA LEU A 411 11.99 4.98 4.83
C LEU A 411 12.44 3.88 3.87
N ASP A 412 13.74 3.58 3.80
CA ASP A 412 14.24 2.46 3.01
C ASP A 412 13.71 1.11 3.54
N ILE A 413 13.66 0.92 4.87
CA ILE A 413 13.05 -0.26 5.49
C ILE A 413 11.55 -0.36 5.13
N ILE A 414 10.81 0.74 5.23
CA ILE A 414 9.36 0.79 4.96
C ILE A 414 9.07 0.45 3.50
N ILE A 415 9.78 1.08 2.55
CA ILE A 415 9.51 0.95 1.13
C ILE A 415 9.90 -0.43 0.60
N ASN A 416 11.00 -1.00 1.08
CA ASN A 416 11.48 -2.30 0.60
C ASN A 416 10.66 -3.49 1.14
N ASN A 417 9.95 -3.31 2.25
CA ASN A 417 9.19 -4.38 2.91
C ASN A 417 7.68 -4.14 2.85
N ARG A 418 7.19 -3.61 1.72
CA ARG A 418 5.75 -3.43 1.50
C ARG A 418 5.03 -4.75 1.36
N VAL A 419 3.83 -4.83 1.96
CA VAL A 419 2.98 -6.01 1.93
C VAL A 419 1.72 -5.74 1.11
N PHE A 420 1.46 -6.62 0.15
CA PHE A 420 0.26 -6.66 -0.66
C PHE A 420 -0.48 -7.97 -0.33
N ASP A 421 -1.46 -7.93 0.58
CA ASP A 421 -2.23 -9.12 0.90
C ASP A 421 -3.39 -9.28 -0.09
N PRO A 422 -3.55 -10.43 -0.77
CA PRO A 422 -4.68 -10.67 -1.67
C PRO A 422 -6.05 -10.46 -1.00
N MET A 423 -6.17 -10.65 0.32
CA MET A 423 -7.42 -10.37 1.03
C MET A 423 -7.83 -8.90 0.94
N LEU A 424 -6.86 -7.97 0.96
CA LEU A 424 -7.13 -6.54 0.84
C LEU A 424 -7.51 -6.12 -0.60
N ILE A 425 -7.18 -6.94 -1.59
CA ILE A 425 -7.47 -6.68 -3.01
C ILE A 425 -8.79 -7.32 -3.42
N TYR A 426 -8.99 -8.58 -3.06
CA TYR A 426 -10.16 -9.36 -3.47
C TYR A 426 -11.30 -9.34 -2.45
N ASN A 427 -11.05 -8.95 -1.20
CA ASN A 427 -12.00 -8.92 -0.07
C ASN A 427 -12.92 -10.15 -0.03
N PHE A 428 -12.32 -11.34 -0.05
CA PHE A 428 -13.05 -12.60 -0.12
C PHE A 428 -14.10 -12.73 0.97
N GLY A 429 -15.37 -12.74 0.55
CA GLY A 429 -16.50 -12.88 1.47
C GLY A 429 -16.69 -11.71 2.45
N GLY A 430 -16.14 -10.52 2.14
CA GLY A 430 -16.19 -9.36 3.04
C GLY A 430 -15.36 -9.57 4.32
N PHE A 431 -14.26 -10.33 4.20
CA PHE A 431 -13.44 -10.67 5.36
C PHE A 431 -12.66 -9.46 5.89
N ALA A 432 -12.01 -8.68 4.99
CA ALA A 432 -11.22 -7.52 5.39
C ALA A 432 -12.07 -6.49 6.17
N ASP A 433 -13.27 -6.17 5.68
CA ASP A 433 -14.19 -5.27 6.39
C ASP A 433 -14.59 -5.82 7.76
N ALA A 434 -14.86 -7.12 7.84
CA ALA A 434 -15.26 -7.76 9.09
C ALA A 434 -14.09 -7.85 10.09
N PHE A 435 -12.86 -7.96 9.63
CA PHE A 435 -11.67 -7.93 10.48
C PHE A 435 -11.47 -6.55 11.12
N MET A 436 -11.63 -5.47 10.36
CA MET A 436 -11.59 -4.12 10.91
C MET A 436 -12.61 -3.89 12.05
N GLU A 437 -13.78 -4.52 11.99
CA GLU A 437 -14.80 -4.41 13.03
C GLU A 437 -14.40 -5.08 14.36
N LEU A 438 -13.40 -5.97 14.38
CA LEU A 438 -12.93 -6.62 15.62
C LEU A 438 -12.38 -5.59 16.61
N GLY A 439 -11.56 -4.64 16.13
CA GLY A 439 -11.02 -3.56 16.95
C GLY A 439 -12.12 -2.65 17.49
N LYS A 440 -13.12 -2.34 16.66
CA LYS A 440 -14.28 -1.54 17.05
C LYS A 440 -15.11 -2.17 18.15
N ASN A 441 -15.32 -3.48 18.05
CA ASN A 441 -16.19 -4.21 18.96
C ASN A 441 -15.44 -4.80 20.17
N ASN A 442 -14.14 -4.51 20.32
CA ASN A 442 -13.27 -5.11 21.33
C ASN A 442 -13.37 -6.65 21.36
N ASN A 443 -13.44 -7.24 20.18
CA ASN A 443 -13.64 -8.67 20.05
C ASN A 443 -12.31 -9.40 19.90
N THR A 444 -11.85 -10.02 20.97
CA THR A 444 -10.63 -10.83 21.03
C THR A 444 -10.86 -12.31 20.73
N ASP A 445 -12.10 -12.74 20.47
CA ASP A 445 -12.41 -14.13 20.05
C ASP A 445 -12.12 -14.32 18.55
N ILE A 446 -10.85 -14.21 18.21
CA ILE A 446 -10.34 -14.32 16.84
C ILE A 446 -10.63 -15.72 16.26
N ALA A 447 -10.50 -16.77 17.07
CA ALA A 447 -10.74 -18.13 16.61
C ALA A 447 -12.20 -18.36 16.16
N SER A 448 -13.18 -17.88 16.91
CA SER A 448 -14.60 -17.94 16.52
C SER A 448 -14.90 -17.08 15.29
N PHE A 449 -14.27 -15.91 15.18
CA PHE A 449 -14.37 -15.05 14.01
C PHE A 449 -13.89 -15.76 12.74
N ILE A 450 -12.70 -16.36 12.76
CA ILE A 450 -12.13 -17.13 11.64
C ILE A 450 -13.07 -18.27 11.24
N LYS A 451 -13.47 -19.11 12.22
CA LYS A 451 -14.38 -20.23 11.99
C LYS A 451 -15.69 -19.81 11.33
N GLY A 452 -16.21 -18.65 11.70
CA GLY A 452 -17.43 -18.08 11.11
C GLY A 452 -17.27 -17.63 9.66
N LYS A 453 -16.06 -17.23 9.23
CA LYS A 453 -15.77 -16.68 7.91
C LYS A 453 -15.15 -17.67 6.93
N GLN A 454 -14.36 -18.62 7.42
CA GLN A 454 -13.51 -19.52 6.62
C GLN A 454 -14.24 -20.16 5.43
N LYS A 455 -15.40 -20.79 5.67
CA LYS A 455 -16.13 -21.49 4.58
C LYS A 455 -16.52 -20.57 3.43
N LEU A 456 -16.89 -19.32 3.72
CA LEU A 456 -17.26 -18.35 2.71
C LEU A 456 -16.01 -17.87 1.95
N VAL A 457 -14.95 -17.57 2.68
CA VAL A 457 -13.66 -17.16 2.12
C VAL A 457 -13.13 -18.24 1.17
N ASP A 458 -13.03 -19.49 1.61
CA ASP A 458 -12.59 -20.62 0.78
C ASP A 458 -13.40 -20.78 -0.50
N LYS A 459 -14.74 -20.64 -0.40
CA LYS A 459 -15.62 -20.70 -1.56
C LYS A 459 -15.34 -19.58 -2.56
N MET A 460 -15.09 -18.37 -2.05
CA MET A 460 -14.82 -17.21 -2.90
C MET A 460 -13.44 -17.29 -3.54
N ILE A 461 -12.42 -17.73 -2.81
CA ILE A 461 -11.09 -18.01 -3.37
C ILE A 461 -11.21 -18.98 -4.53
N LYS A 462 -11.82 -20.16 -4.31
CA LYS A 462 -12.00 -21.16 -5.35
C LYS A 462 -12.68 -20.59 -6.60
N LYS A 463 -13.79 -19.86 -6.41
CA LYS A 463 -14.52 -19.25 -7.55
C LYS A 463 -13.66 -18.23 -8.29
N THR A 464 -12.84 -17.46 -7.59
CA THR A 464 -11.95 -16.47 -8.19
C THR A 464 -10.84 -17.18 -8.98
N THR A 465 -10.18 -18.18 -8.40
CA THR A 465 -9.16 -18.98 -9.08
C THR A 465 -9.71 -19.58 -10.38
N GLU A 466 -10.88 -20.22 -10.35
CA GLU A 466 -11.55 -20.76 -11.55
C GLU A 466 -11.82 -19.69 -12.62
N ALA A 467 -12.17 -18.46 -12.23
CA ALA A 467 -12.40 -17.37 -13.17
C ALA A 467 -11.11 -16.86 -13.80
N LEU A 468 -10.03 -16.75 -13.03
CA LEU A 468 -8.70 -16.32 -13.49
C LEU A 468 -8.11 -17.38 -14.46
N GLU A 469 -8.21 -18.66 -14.14
CA GLU A 469 -7.75 -19.74 -14.99
C GLU A 469 -8.53 -19.79 -16.32
N ALA A 470 -9.86 -19.58 -16.28
CA ALA A 470 -10.67 -19.53 -17.49
C ALA A 470 -10.28 -18.35 -18.39
N ALA A 471 -10.08 -17.17 -17.81
CA ALA A 471 -9.63 -15.98 -18.56
C ALA A 471 -8.21 -16.16 -19.12
N ASP A 472 -7.31 -16.84 -18.41
CA ASP A 472 -5.95 -17.11 -18.88
C ASP A 472 -5.91 -18.08 -20.06
N ALA A 473 -6.88 -18.98 -20.15
CA ALA A 473 -7.00 -19.95 -21.25
C ALA A 473 -7.60 -19.34 -22.52
N GLU A 474 -8.35 -18.23 -22.40
CA GLU A 474 -8.98 -17.51 -23.52
C GLU A 474 -8.08 -16.42 -24.10
N ALA A 475 -7.09 -15.94 -23.33
CA ALA A 475 -6.12 -14.90 -23.72
C ALA A 475 -4.91 -15.48 -24.46
#